data_7db66413519a511938ecd8bdf93771f5
#
_entry.id   7db66413519a511938ecd8bdf93771f5
#
_cell.length_a   1.000
_cell.length_b   1.000
_cell.length_c   1.000
_cell.angle_alpha   90.00
_cell.angle_beta   90.00
_cell.angle_gamma   90.00
#
_symmetry.space_group_name_H-M   'P 1'
#
loop_
_entity.id
_entity.type
_entity.pdbx_description
1 polymer ?
#
loop_
_entity_poly.entity_id
_entity_poly.type
_entity_poly.pdbx_seq_one_letter_code
_entity_poly.pdbx_strand_id
1 'polypeptide(L)'
;MSKNLVFCSDGTWGRADKRDRGLIAPSNVVKIARALVNDWTSQRVCYDQGIGTRWFDWLTGGIFGIGLSENILDGYRFFVENYSEGDQIYLFGFSRGAFTVRSLAGLIQHSGLVRPEHKDKVKEAYNHYRQKNSTNRFKLTYCWPNINVKFIGVWDTVGALGIPATKLNWIGRKRFAFHDVKLSPNIKYAYQALAIDERRKIFKPALWDVNPCAQQQVEQVWFAGTHANVGGGYVDTGLSDITLEWMITKAKEAGLQFDPEYISRHINPTSSGELRNSRAGLAKILYRKQDRTIAKGSTIHQSVNQRESDATLNYKLALPYPYKTVSTSSVELSYGNHQFIAAYILLEIARVLDQNNRADPSI
;
A
#
# COMPACT_ATOMS: atom_id res chain seq x y z
N MET A 1 -13.20 -7.48 23.35
CA MET A 1 -12.23 -8.08 22.41
C MET A 1 -11.59 -6.97 21.60
N SER A 2 -10.28 -7.00 21.38
CA SER A 2 -9.60 -6.03 20.53
C SER A 2 -9.95 -6.27 19.08
N LYS A 3 -10.15 -5.20 18.29
CA LYS A 3 -10.47 -5.26 16.87
C LYS A 3 -9.36 -4.65 16.00
N ASN A 4 -9.38 -4.97 14.73
CA ASN A 4 -8.52 -4.37 13.73
C ASN A 4 -9.22 -3.15 13.09
N LEU A 5 -8.57 -1.99 13.15
CA LEU A 5 -9.03 -0.78 12.49
C LEU A 5 -8.14 -0.50 11.28
N VAL A 6 -8.73 -0.53 10.10
CA VAL A 6 -8.01 -0.41 8.83
C VAL A 6 -8.42 0.88 8.12
N PHE A 7 -7.45 1.72 7.80
CA PHE A 7 -7.66 2.91 6.99
C PHE A 7 -6.91 2.80 5.67
N CYS A 8 -7.65 2.89 4.56
CA CYS A 8 -7.16 2.74 3.19
C CYS A 8 -7.30 4.09 2.46
N SER A 9 -6.18 4.79 2.17
CA SER A 9 -6.20 6.08 1.46
C SER A 9 -5.64 5.92 0.04
N ASP A 10 -6.47 6.28 -0.95
CA ASP A 10 -6.11 6.11 -2.36
C ASP A 10 -5.32 7.30 -2.92
N GLY A 11 -4.68 7.05 -4.06
CA GLY A 11 -3.98 8.09 -4.82
C GLY A 11 -4.95 9.12 -5.41
N THR A 12 -4.41 10.24 -5.88
CA THR A 12 -5.23 11.22 -6.61
C THR A 12 -5.81 10.57 -7.85
N TRP A 13 -7.12 10.82 -8.07
CA TRP A 13 -7.94 10.12 -9.05
C TRP A 13 -8.11 8.60 -8.78
N GLY A 14 -7.69 8.12 -7.62
CA GLY A 14 -8.07 6.81 -7.11
C GLY A 14 -9.54 6.83 -6.76
N ARG A 15 -10.36 6.26 -7.62
CA ARG A 15 -11.81 6.11 -7.43
C ARG A 15 -12.16 4.66 -7.68
N ALA A 16 -13.17 4.19 -6.95
CA ALA A 16 -13.63 2.81 -7.11
C ALA A 16 -14.19 2.52 -8.52
N ASP A 17 -14.61 3.57 -9.24
CA ASP A 17 -15.13 3.55 -10.60
C ASP A 17 -14.13 4.05 -11.66
N LYS A 18 -12.86 4.23 -11.30
CA LYS A 18 -11.80 4.64 -12.25
C LYS A 18 -11.79 3.74 -13.47
N ARG A 19 -11.67 4.35 -14.64
CA ARG A 19 -11.62 3.63 -15.92
C ARG A 19 -10.26 3.76 -16.60
N ASP A 20 -9.86 2.69 -17.25
CA ASP A 20 -8.75 2.61 -18.19
C ASP A 20 -9.23 1.91 -19.46
N ARG A 21 -9.02 2.50 -20.63
CA ARG A 21 -9.52 1.97 -21.92
C ARG A 21 -11.04 1.64 -21.88
N GLY A 22 -11.84 2.44 -21.16
CA GLY A 22 -13.29 2.26 -21.04
C GLY A 22 -13.74 1.25 -19.98
N LEU A 23 -12.85 0.43 -19.44
CA LEU A 23 -13.15 -0.60 -18.44
C LEU A 23 -12.80 -0.10 -17.02
N ILE A 24 -13.48 -0.63 -16.02
CA ILE A 24 -13.20 -0.33 -14.61
C ILE A 24 -11.81 -0.89 -14.25
N ALA A 25 -10.95 -0.02 -13.74
CA ALA A 25 -9.57 -0.34 -13.41
C ALA A 25 -9.21 0.23 -12.01
N PRO A 26 -9.60 -0.45 -10.93
CA PRO A 26 -9.37 0.01 -9.57
C PRO A 26 -7.89 -0.04 -9.20
N SER A 27 -7.50 0.81 -8.24
CA SER A 27 -6.18 0.74 -7.61
C SER A 27 -6.08 -0.48 -6.68
N ASN A 28 -4.85 -0.80 -6.25
CA ASN A 28 -4.61 -1.83 -5.23
C ASN A 28 -5.21 -1.45 -3.87
N VAL A 29 -5.37 -0.15 -3.58
CA VAL A 29 -6.03 0.33 -2.36
C VAL A 29 -7.52 0.00 -2.39
N VAL A 30 -8.20 0.16 -3.54
CA VAL A 30 -9.60 -0.27 -3.70
C VAL A 30 -9.71 -1.78 -3.58
N LYS A 31 -8.81 -2.53 -4.27
CA LYS A 31 -8.86 -3.99 -4.24
C LYS A 31 -8.63 -4.54 -2.84
N ILE A 32 -7.64 -4.03 -2.10
CA ILE A 32 -7.37 -4.49 -0.73
C ILE A 32 -8.52 -4.14 0.22
N ALA A 33 -9.09 -2.93 0.09
CA ALA A 33 -10.25 -2.53 0.91
C ALA A 33 -11.47 -3.43 0.68
N ARG A 34 -11.68 -3.89 -0.57
CA ARG A 34 -12.74 -4.85 -0.92
C ARG A 34 -12.45 -6.28 -0.50
N ALA A 35 -11.17 -6.68 -0.49
CA ALA A 35 -10.75 -8.01 -0.09
C ALA A 35 -10.74 -8.21 1.43
N LEU A 36 -10.68 -7.14 2.22
CA LEU A 36 -10.70 -7.20 3.69
C LEU A 36 -12.08 -7.57 4.21
N VAL A 37 -12.14 -8.51 5.16
CA VAL A 37 -13.37 -8.76 5.94
C VAL A 37 -13.73 -7.47 6.69
N ASN A 38 -14.99 -7.06 6.63
CA ASN A 38 -15.51 -5.87 7.31
C ASN A 38 -16.79 -6.21 8.06
N ASP A 39 -16.65 -6.82 9.23
CA ASP A 39 -17.75 -7.33 10.06
C ASP A 39 -18.16 -6.36 11.18
N TRP A 40 -17.48 -5.22 11.29
CA TRP A 40 -17.68 -4.18 12.31
C TRP A 40 -17.35 -4.59 13.74
N THR A 41 -17.17 -5.86 14.02
CA THR A 41 -16.90 -6.42 15.36
C THR A 41 -15.45 -6.77 15.57
N SER A 42 -14.86 -7.59 14.69
CA SER A 42 -13.45 -7.99 14.77
C SER A 42 -12.56 -7.13 13.87
N GLN A 43 -13.11 -6.61 12.77
CA GLN A 43 -12.37 -5.81 11.80
C GLN A 43 -13.26 -4.74 11.16
N ARG A 44 -12.80 -3.49 11.19
CA ARG A 44 -13.50 -2.34 10.59
C ARG A 44 -12.61 -1.66 9.56
N VAL A 45 -13.13 -1.53 8.34
CA VAL A 45 -12.40 -0.97 7.20
C VAL A 45 -13.02 0.37 6.79
N CYS A 46 -12.18 1.39 6.66
CA CYS A 46 -12.52 2.70 6.09
C CYS A 46 -11.70 2.91 4.81
N TYR A 47 -12.38 3.19 3.70
CA TYR A 47 -11.77 3.58 2.44
C TYR A 47 -12.00 5.06 2.18
N ASP A 48 -10.89 5.78 2.00
CA ASP A 48 -10.86 7.19 1.65
C ASP A 48 -10.44 7.34 0.18
N GLN A 49 -11.33 7.93 -0.63
CA GLN A 49 -11.03 8.24 -2.01
C GLN A 49 -9.95 9.32 -2.05
N GLY A 50 -8.96 9.13 -2.89
CA GLY A 50 -8.01 10.20 -3.17
C GLY A 50 -8.72 11.45 -3.67
N ILE A 51 -8.22 12.63 -3.28
CA ILE A 51 -8.80 13.92 -3.63
C ILE A 51 -8.99 14.01 -5.14
N GLY A 52 -10.24 14.17 -5.56
CA GLY A 52 -10.63 14.46 -6.93
C GLY A 52 -10.42 15.93 -7.25
N THR A 53 -9.19 16.41 -7.33
CA THR A 53 -8.90 17.72 -7.88
C THR A 53 -8.96 17.67 -9.40
N ARG A 54 -9.56 18.69 -10.03
CA ARG A 54 -9.47 18.88 -11.47
C ARG A 54 -8.01 18.86 -11.90
N TRP A 55 -7.68 18.27 -13.02
CA TRP A 55 -6.31 18.04 -13.45
C TRP A 55 -5.42 19.30 -13.52
N PHE A 56 -6.02 20.50 -13.54
CA PHE A 56 -5.33 21.78 -13.46
C PHE A 56 -4.90 22.17 -12.02
N ASP A 57 -5.53 21.63 -10.99
CA ASP A 57 -5.29 22.07 -9.61
C ASP A 57 -3.93 21.60 -9.06
N TRP A 58 -3.33 20.57 -9.68
CA TRP A 58 -1.97 20.13 -9.34
C TRP A 58 -0.89 21.12 -9.78
N LEU A 59 -1.18 21.99 -10.78
CA LEU A 59 -0.25 23.02 -11.25
C LEU A 59 -0.17 24.23 -10.30
N THR A 60 -1.17 24.47 -9.48
CA THR A 60 -1.28 25.70 -8.65
C THR A 60 -0.74 25.54 -7.22
N GLY A 61 -0.40 24.32 -6.77
CA GLY A 61 0.29 24.08 -5.49
C GLY A 61 -0.50 24.41 -4.21
N GLY A 62 -1.49 25.30 -4.25
CA GLY A 62 -2.22 25.75 -3.08
C GLY A 62 -3.34 24.80 -2.64
N ILE A 63 -4.11 24.31 -3.59
CA ILE A 63 -5.27 23.40 -3.34
C ILE A 63 -4.79 22.01 -2.95
N PHE A 64 -3.60 21.61 -3.43
CA PHE A 64 -2.97 20.33 -3.11
C PHE A 64 -2.76 20.13 -1.60
N GLY A 65 -2.32 21.17 -0.89
CA GLY A 65 -2.03 21.08 0.54
C GLY A 65 -3.26 21.05 1.43
N ILE A 66 -4.36 21.66 0.98
CA ILE A 66 -5.61 21.68 1.74
C ILE A 66 -6.23 20.30 1.74
N GLY A 67 -6.35 19.68 0.57
CA GLY A 67 -6.95 18.37 0.47
C GLY A 67 -6.14 17.25 1.15
N LEU A 68 -4.80 17.29 1.10
CA LEU A 68 -3.95 16.34 1.82
C LEU A 68 -4.17 16.43 3.35
N SER A 69 -4.31 17.66 3.85
CA SER A 69 -4.58 17.90 5.27
C SER A 69 -5.93 17.34 5.70
N GLU A 70 -6.95 17.47 4.86
CA GLU A 70 -8.29 16.93 5.14
C GLU A 70 -8.28 15.40 5.16
N ASN A 71 -7.64 14.71 4.18
CA ASN A 71 -7.56 13.24 4.19
C ASN A 71 -6.79 12.71 5.42
N ILE A 72 -5.74 13.40 5.88
CA ILE A 72 -5.06 13.03 7.13
C ILE A 72 -6.01 13.20 8.32
N LEU A 73 -6.78 14.28 8.36
CA LEU A 73 -7.76 14.54 9.41
C LEU A 73 -8.92 13.55 9.37
N ASP A 74 -9.38 13.14 8.20
CA ASP A 74 -10.46 12.16 8.05
C ASP A 74 -10.02 10.78 8.56
N GLY A 75 -8.81 10.34 8.21
CA GLY A 75 -8.23 9.12 8.79
C GLY A 75 -8.04 9.22 10.30
N TYR A 76 -7.61 10.38 10.80
CA TYR A 76 -7.45 10.58 12.23
C TYR A 76 -8.80 10.56 12.97
N ARG A 77 -9.85 11.24 12.42
CA ARG A 77 -11.22 11.21 12.96
C ARG A 77 -11.78 9.79 12.99
N PHE A 78 -11.57 9.02 11.90
CA PHE A 78 -11.97 7.61 11.88
C PHE A 78 -11.42 6.83 13.06
N PHE A 79 -10.14 7.01 13.40
CA PHE A 79 -9.55 6.34 14.57
C PHE A 79 -10.07 6.93 15.87
N VAL A 80 -10.23 8.24 16.01
CA VAL A 80 -10.81 8.88 17.21
C VAL A 80 -12.19 8.32 17.52
N GLU A 81 -13.02 8.10 16.52
CA GLU A 81 -14.40 7.64 16.69
C GLU A 81 -14.53 6.13 16.92
N ASN A 82 -13.54 5.37 16.50
CA ASN A 82 -13.68 3.90 16.44
C ASN A 82 -12.70 3.14 17.32
N TYR A 83 -11.62 3.78 17.79
CA TYR A 83 -10.59 3.12 18.58
C TYR A 83 -11.03 2.92 20.03
N SER A 84 -10.77 1.73 20.54
CA SER A 84 -10.82 1.39 21.95
C SER A 84 -9.46 0.83 22.40
N GLU A 85 -9.17 0.90 23.67
CA GLU A 85 -7.88 0.42 24.20
C GLU A 85 -7.63 -1.04 23.82
N GLY A 86 -6.45 -1.30 23.26
CA GLY A 86 -6.04 -2.63 22.77
C GLY A 86 -6.32 -2.88 21.30
N ASP A 87 -7.10 -2.04 20.61
CA ASP A 87 -7.34 -2.18 19.18
C ASP A 87 -6.05 -2.00 18.35
N GLN A 88 -6.01 -2.59 17.17
CA GLN A 88 -4.85 -2.59 16.31
C GLN A 88 -5.07 -1.70 15.08
N ILE A 89 -4.13 -0.80 14.79
CA ILE A 89 -4.21 0.14 13.67
C ILE A 89 -3.43 -0.38 12.47
N TYR A 90 -4.10 -0.42 11.30
CA TYR A 90 -3.53 -0.80 10.01
C TYR A 90 -3.77 0.30 8.99
N LEU A 91 -2.75 0.61 8.20
CA LEU A 91 -2.76 1.71 7.24
C LEU A 91 -2.35 1.20 5.86
N PHE A 92 -3.15 1.52 4.84
CA PHE A 92 -2.80 1.24 3.45
C PHE A 92 -2.89 2.50 2.61
N GLY A 93 -1.96 2.65 1.66
CA GLY A 93 -2.01 3.80 0.78
C GLY A 93 -1.24 3.64 -0.53
N PHE A 94 -1.69 4.34 -1.58
CA PHE A 94 -1.03 4.41 -2.86
C PHE A 94 -0.68 5.85 -3.23
N SER A 95 0.53 6.07 -3.77
CA SER A 95 0.90 7.38 -4.30
C SER A 95 0.79 8.49 -3.23
N ARG A 96 -0.13 9.47 -3.42
CA ARG A 96 -0.42 10.50 -2.42
C ARG A 96 -1.18 9.96 -1.22
N GLY A 97 -2.03 8.96 -1.39
CA GLY A 97 -2.63 8.24 -0.26
C GLY A 97 -1.59 7.53 0.59
N ALA A 98 -0.51 7.00 -0.01
CA ALA A 98 0.63 6.50 0.73
C ALA A 98 1.29 7.59 1.59
N PHE A 99 1.41 8.80 1.04
CA PHE A 99 1.90 9.95 1.81
C PHE A 99 0.93 10.36 2.93
N THR A 100 -0.40 10.30 2.67
CA THR A 100 -1.44 10.54 3.69
C THR A 100 -1.31 9.59 4.87
N VAL A 101 -1.23 8.28 4.64
CA VAL A 101 -1.15 7.29 5.74
C VAL A 101 0.18 7.36 6.49
N ARG A 102 1.29 7.68 5.82
CA ARG A 102 2.57 7.94 6.49
C ARG A 102 2.49 9.15 7.40
N SER A 103 1.86 10.23 6.94
CA SER A 103 1.63 11.44 7.75
C SER A 103 0.67 11.19 8.90
N LEU A 104 -0.35 10.37 8.71
CA LEU A 104 -1.29 9.96 9.75
C LEU A 104 -0.60 9.16 10.86
N ALA A 105 0.27 8.22 10.51
CA ALA A 105 1.12 7.52 11.47
C ALA A 105 2.03 8.49 12.25
N GLY A 106 2.60 9.46 11.55
CA GLY A 106 3.40 10.53 12.16
C GLY A 106 2.58 11.42 13.11
N LEU A 107 1.33 11.76 12.75
CA LEU A 107 0.42 12.52 13.60
C LEU A 107 0.09 11.75 14.90
N ILE A 108 -0.26 10.47 14.78
CA ILE A 108 -0.52 9.59 15.92
C ILE A 108 0.71 9.50 16.84
N GLN A 109 1.90 9.32 16.27
CA GLN A 109 3.15 9.26 17.04
C GLN A 109 3.44 10.57 17.75
N HIS A 110 3.33 11.69 17.03
CA HIS A 110 3.75 13.00 17.55
C HIS A 110 2.75 13.58 18.55
N SER A 111 1.45 13.52 18.23
CA SER A 111 0.40 14.18 19.01
C SER A 111 -0.46 13.22 19.83
N GLY A 112 -0.31 11.90 19.67
CA GLY A 112 -1.18 10.88 20.26
C GLY A 112 -2.45 10.67 19.44
N LEU A 113 -3.31 9.77 19.92
CA LEU A 113 -4.67 9.57 19.42
C LEU A 113 -5.65 10.07 20.47
N VAL A 114 -6.37 11.12 20.13
CA VAL A 114 -7.36 11.76 21.02
C VAL A 114 -8.48 10.77 21.35
N ARG A 115 -8.92 10.74 22.60
CA ARG A 115 -10.06 9.92 23.01
C ARG A 115 -11.39 10.49 22.49
N PRO A 116 -12.41 9.66 22.25
CA PRO A 116 -13.70 10.08 21.64
C PRO A 116 -14.38 11.25 22.38
N GLU A 117 -14.29 11.29 23.72
CA GLU A 117 -14.86 12.37 24.54
C GLU A 117 -14.18 13.74 24.34
N HIS A 118 -13.00 13.74 23.71
CA HIS A 118 -12.21 14.94 23.41
C HIS A 118 -12.10 15.21 21.89
N LYS A 119 -13.07 14.77 21.07
CA LYS A 119 -13.03 14.93 19.61
C LYS A 119 -12.88 16.37 19.11
N ASP A 120 -13.26 17.35 19.94
CA ASP A 120 -13.04 18.78 19.70
C ASP A 120 -11.54 19.14 19.60
N LYS A 121 -10.65 18.33 20.18
CA LYS A 121 -9.19 18.50 20.21
C LYS A 121 -8.46 18.00 18.94
N VAL A 122 -9.17 17.39 17.98
CA VAL A 122 -8.57 16.85 16.75
C VAL A 122 -7.77 17.90 15.97
N LYS A 123 -8.30 19.11 15.81
CA LYS A 123 -7.58 20.20 15.13
C LYS A 123 -6.35 20.67 15.89
N GLU A 124 -6.42 20.66 17.23
CA GLU A 124 -5.31 21.01 18.10
C GLU A 124 -4.19 19.98 17.99
N ALA A 125 -4.50 18.67 18.02
CA ALA A 125 -3.56 17.58 17.79
C ALA A 125 -2.83 17.73 16.42
N TYR A 126 -3.59 18.05 15.37
CA TYR A 126 -3.02 18.28 14.05
C TYR A 126 -2.10 19.52 14.00
N ASN A 127 -2.45 20.61 14.68
CA ASN A 127 -1.61 21.79 14.78
C ASN A 127 -0.30 21.49 15.54
N HIS A 128 -0.35 20.71 16.61
CA HIS A 128 0.85 20.25 17.33
C HIS A 128 1.78 19.46 16.41
N TYR A 129 1.22 18.52 15.62
CA TYR A 129 1.99 17.77 14.64
C TYR A 129 2.66 18.67 13.60
N ARG A 130 1.91 19.65 13.04
CA ARG A 130 2.44 20.59 12.05
C ARG A 130 3.55 21.48 12.58
N GLN A 131 3.44 21.89 13.82
CA GLN A 131 4.38 22.82 14.47
C GLN A 131 5.53 22.09 15.18
N LYS A 132 5.47 20.74 15.24
CA LYS A 132 6.42 19.89 16.00
C LYS A 132 6.57 20.31 17.46
N ASN A 133 5.47 20.77 18.07
CA ASN A 133 5.45 21.32 19.42
C ASN A 133 4.49 20.59 20.38
N SER A 134 4.19 19.31 20.13
CA SER A 134 3.34 18.52 21.01
C SER A 134 3.92 18.47 22.41
N THR A 135 3.08 18.74 23.40
CA THR A 135 3.46 18.65 24.81
C THR A 135 3.01 17.31 25.40
N ASN A 136 3.82 16.75 26.31
CA ASN A 136 3.44 15.56 27.05
C ASN A 136 2.11 15.78 27.79
N ARG A 137 1.83 17.02 28.25
CA ARG A 137 0.59 17.38 28.91
C ARG A 137 -0.63 17.13 28.01
N PHE A 138 -0.58 17.53 26.72
CA PHE A 138 -1.67 17.29 25.79
C PHE A 138 -1.98 15.80 25.65
N LYS A 139 -0.94 14.98 25.44
CA LYS A 139 -1.09 13.51 25.32
C LYS A 139 -1.68 12.89 26.57
N LEU A 140 -1.14 13.22 27.75
CA LEU A 140 -1.60 12.68 29.02
C LEU A 140 -3.06 13.05 29.33
N THR A 141 -3.48 14.28 28.94
CA THR A 141 -4.83 14.78 29.25
C THR A 141 -5.87 14.24 28.28
N TYR A 142 -5.58 14.21 26.96
CA TYR A 142 -6.60 14.03 25.94
C TYR A 142 -6.48 12.75 25.13
N CYS A 143 -5.33 12.07 25.15
CA CYS A 143 -5.09 10.95 24.26
C CYS A 143 -5.09 9.59 24.96
N TRP A 144 -5.27 8.55 24.17
CA TRP A 144 -5.03 7.18 24.61
C TRP A 144 -3.55 6.97 24.93
N PRO A 145 -3.20 6.19 25.95
CA PRO A 145 -1.82 5.83 26.23
C PRO A 145 -1.27 4.83 25.18
N ASN A 146 0.03 4.90 24.90
CA ASN A 146 0.79 3.86 24.21
C ASN A 146 0.18 3.37 22.87
N ILE A 147 -0.29 4.29 22.01
CA ILE A 147 -0.83 3.92 20.70
C ILE A 147 0.28 3.51 19.75
N ASN A 148 0.15 2.32 19.19
CA ASN A 148 1.03 1.80 18.15
C ASN A 148 0.26 1.54 16.86
N VAL A 149 0.92 1.80 15.74
CA VAL A 149 0.46 1.39 14.42
C VAL A 149 1.03 0.00 14.16
N LYS A 150 0.16 -1.00 14.07
CA LYS A 150 0.60 -2.38 13.88
C LYS A 150 1.18 -2.60 12.49
N PHE A 151 0.58 -2.00 11.46
CA PHE A 151 0.95 -2.24 10.08
C PHE A 151 0.81 -0.98 9.22
N ILE A 152 1.78 -0.72 8.36
CA ILE A 152 1.67 0.24 7.27
C ILE A 152 2.14 -0.40 5.96
N GLY A 153 1.24 -0.50 4.98
CA GLY A 153 1.50 -1.02 3.65
C GLY A 153 1.29 0.05 2.58
N VAL A 154 2.33 0.39 1.82
CA VAL A 154 2.23 1.46 0.84
C VAL A 154 2.75 1.05 -0.53
N TRP A 155 2.08 1.53 -1.59
CA TRP A 155 2.52 1.38 -2.97
C TRP A 155 3.07 2.70 -3.49
N ASP A 156 4.29 2.66 -3.93
CA ASP A 156 5.04 3.70 -4.66
C ASP A 156 4.75 5.11 -4.17
N THR A 157 5.06 5.36 -2.89
CA THR A 157 4.87 6.67 -2.26
C THR A 157 5.58 7.74 -3.06
N VAL A 158 4.85 8.74 -3.52
CA VAL A 158 5.44 9.93 -4.13
C VAL A 158 5.38 11.08 -3.14
N GLY A 159 6.51 11.79 -3.00
CA GLY A 159 6.57 12.92 -2.07
C GLY A 159 5.64 14.07 -2.49
N ALA A 160 5.26 14.92 -1.54
CA ALA A 160 4.55 16.17 -1.79
C ALA A 160 5.28 17.13 -2.77
N LEU A 161 6.53 16.82 -3.09
CA LEU A 161 7.41 17.58 -4.00
C LEU A 161 7.22 17.27 -5.49
N GLY A 162 6.20 16.52 -5.89
CA GLY A 162 5.81 16.39 -7.31
C GLY A 162 5.50 17.74 -7.99
N ILE A 163 5.42 18.81 -7.23
CA ILE A 163 5.34 20.19 -7.72
C ILE A 163 6.77 20.67 -8.00
N PRO A 164 7.07 21.17 -9.22
CA PRO A 164 8.37 21.74 -9.53
C PRO A 164 8.81 22.74 -8.46
N ALA A 165 10.02 22.57 -7.93
CA ALA A 165 10.58 23.43 -6.88
C ALA A 165 10.59 24.93 -7.24
N THR A 166 10.48 25.23 -8.56
CA THR A 166 10.38 26.59 -9.12
C THR A 166 9.01 27.22 -8.92
N LYS A 167 7.95 26.43 -8.67
CA LYS A 167 6.57 26.94 -8.46
C LYS A 167 6.10 26.81 -7.00
N LEU A 168 6.86 26.12 -6.14
CA LEU A 168 6.58 26.11 -4.72
C LEU A 168 7.17 27.38 -4.11
N ASN A 169 6.33 28.35 -3.80
CA ASN A 169 6.71 29.48 -2.98
C ASN A 169 7.37 28.93 -1.69
N TRP A 170 8.39 29.61 -1.18
CA TRP A 170 9.10 29.32 0.08
C TRP A 170 8.15 28.91 1.23
N ILE A 171 6.95 29.45 1.28
CA ILE A 171 5.87 29.12 2.21
C ILE A 171 5.36 27.68 2.00
N GLY A 172 5.22 27.21 0.76
CA GLY A 172 4.80 25.84 0.46
C GLY A 172 5.86 24.79 0.90
N ARG A 173 7.16 25.08 0.74
CA ARG A 173 8.23 24.19 1.20
C ARG A 173 8.21 24.00 2.71
N LYS A 174 8.05 25.07 3.49
CA LYS A 174 7.91 24.98 4.96
C LYS A 174 6.65 24.26 5.38
N ARG A 175 5.55 24.41 4.62
CA ARG A 175 4.25 23.81 4.93
C ARG A 175 4.24 22.30 4.79
N PHE A 176 5.11 21.70 3.98
CA PHE A 176 5.21 20.26 3.76
C PHE A 176 6.50 19.63 4.28
N ALA A 177 7.45 20.42 4.75
CA ALA A 177 8.72 19.95 5.30
C ALA A 177 8.57 19.18 6.63
N PHE A 178 7.40 19.22 7.26
CA PHE A 178 7.15 18.50 8.51
C PHE A 178 6.79 17.01 8.30
N HIS A 179 6.46 16.62 7.04
CA HIS A 179 6.24 15.22 6.71
C HIS A 179 7.57 14.49 6.60
N ASP A 180 7.92 13.81 7.68
CA ASP A 180 9.19 13.10 7.78
C ASP A 180 9.21 11.87 6.88
N VAL A 181 10.30 11.66 6.16
CA VAL A 181 10.55 10.42 5.42
C VAL A 181 11.01 9.29 6.35
N LYS A 182 11.34 9.61 7.60
CA LYS A 182 11.70 8.63 8.61
C LYS A 182 10.50 7.77 8.97
N LEU A 183 10.76 6.50 9.20
CA LEU A 183 9.75 5.60 9.72
C LEU A 183 9.46 5.94 11.19
N SER A 184 8.19 6.16 11.51
CA SER A 184 7.79 6.42 12.90
C SER A 184 8.10 5.22 13.80
N PRO A 185 8.71 5.41 14.99
CA PRO A 185 9.11 4.32 15.88
C PRO A 185 7.92 3.52 16.46
N ASN A 186 6.70 4.06 16.42
CA ASN A 186 5.49 3.37 16.84
C ASN A 186 4.89 2.42 15.80
N ILE A 187 5.54 2.23 14.64
CA ILE A 187 5.10 1.29 13.60
C ILE A 187 5.83 -0.04 13.79
N LYS A 188 5.08 -1.14 13.89
CA LYS A 188 5.66 -2.47 14.05
C LYS A 188 6.07 -3.09 12.71
N TYR A 189 5.17 -3.08 11.71
CA TYR A 189 5.37 -3.65 10.39
C TYR A 189 5.23 -2.58 9.33
N ALA A 190 6.24 -2.40 8.49
CA ALA A 190 6.26 -1.38 7.44
C ALA A 190 6.70 -1.96 6.09
N TYR A 191 5.81 -1.93 5.12
CA TYR A 191 6.02 -2.52 3.80
C TYR A 191 5.78 -1.51 2.69
N GLN A 192 6.74 -1.39 1.77
CA GLN A 192 6.65 -0.49 0.61
C GLN A 192 6.97 -1.24 -0.68
N ALA A 193 5.99 -1.31 -1.59
CA ALA A 193 6.19 -1.75 -2.97
C ALA A 193 6.62 -0.56 -3.84
N LEU A 194 7.69 -0.70 -4.62
CA LEU A 194 8.33 0.36 -5.41
C LEU A 194 8.35 0.00 -6.90
N ALA A 195 8.09 0.99 -7.76
CA ALA A 195 8.07 0.84 -9.20
C ALA A 195 9.46 1.02 -9.81
N ILE A 196 10.00 0.02 -10.51
CA ILE A 196 11.31 0.10 -11.18
C ILE A 196 11.21 1.00 -12.43
N ASP A 197 10.15 0.83 -13.22
CA ASP A 197 10.06 1.38 -14.58
C ASP A 197 9.39 2.76 -14.65
N GLU A 198 9.12 3.41 -13.53
CA GLU A 198 8.58 4.75 -13.53
C GLU A 198 9.64 5.77 -13.92
N ARG A 199 9.37 6.51 -15.01
CA ARG A 199 10.35 7.44 -15.63
C ARG A 199 9.96 8.91 -15.54
N ARG A 200 8.84 9.25 -14.93
CA ARG A 200 8.45 10.65 -14.70
C ARG A 200 9.17 11.19 -13.48
N LYS A 201 10.02 12.22 -13.68
CA LYS A 201 10.82 12.84 -12.60
C LYS A 201 9.98 13.24 -11.38
N ILE A 202 8.75 13.71 -11.60
CA ILE A 202 7.85 14.15 -10.53
C ILE A 202 7.33 13.01 -9.66
N PHE A 203 7.44 11.76 -10.12
CA PHE A 203 7.08 10.55 -9.40
C PHE A 203 8.28 9.92 -8.70
N LYS A 204 9.30 10.73 -8.33
CA LYS A 204 10.42 10.23 -7.53
C LYS A 204 9.89 9.58 -6.25
N PRO A 205 10.30 8.34 -5.93
CA PRO A 205 9.79 7.64 -4.76
C PRO A 205 10.32 8.27 -3.48
N ALA A 206 9.47 8.34 -2.48
CA ALA A 206 9.85 8.70 -1.12
C ALA A 206 10.14 7.41 -0.33
N LEU A 207 11.40 7.00 -0.31
CA LEU A 207 11.85 5.87 0.50
C LEU A 207 11.76 6.22 1.98
N TRP A 208 11.62 5.21 2.83
CA TRP A 208 11.94 5.38 4.24
C TRP A 208 13.45 5.42 4.42
N ASP A 209 13.91 6.37 5.23
CA ASP A 209 15.26 6.37 5.78
C ASP A 209 15.25 5.39 6.97
N VAL A 210 15.87 4.22 6.78
CA VAL A 210 15.66 3.08 7.67
C VAL A 210 16.87 2.94 8.61
N ASN A 211 16.69 3.34 9.86
CA ASN A 211 17.37 2.76 11.00
C ASN A 211 16.30 2.09 11.88
N PRO A 212 15.86 0.86 11.52
CA PRO A 212 14.76 0.24 12.24
C PRO A 212 15.17 0.00 13.69
N CYS A 213 14.28 0.39 14.62
CA CYS A 213 14.39 -0.05 15.99
C CYS A 213 14.33 -1.59 16.02
N ALA A 214 14.93 -2.23 17.02
CA ALA A 214 15.04 -3.68 17.13
C ALA A 214 13.69 -4.46 17.03
N GLN A 215 12.56 -3.76 17.19
CA GLN A 215 11.21 -4.34 17.15
C GLN A 215 10.46 -4.06 15.84
N GLN A 216 11.05 -3.31 14.89
CA GLN A 216 10.40 -2.96 13.64
C GLN A 216 10.82 -3.92 12.51
N GLN A 217 9.83 -4.45 11.79
CA GLN A 217 10.08 -5.16 10.54
C GLN A 217 9.78 -4.23 9.37
N VAL A 218 10.79 -3.97 8.53
CA VAL A 218 10.71 -3.03 7.43
C VAL A 218 11.21 -3.64 6.15
N GLU A 219 10.36 -3.63 5.12
CA GLU A 219 10.75 -4.09 3.79
C GLU A 219 10.36 -3.02 2.75
N GLN A 220 11.32 -2.66 1.90
CA GLN A 220 11.12 -1.82 0.73
C GLN A 220 11.54 -2.63 -0.49
N VAL A 221 10.56 -3.07 -1.28
CA VAL A 221 10.76 -4.05 -2.35
C VAL A 221 10.46 -3.43 -3.70
N TRP A 222 11.35 -3.62 -4.66
CA TRP A 222 11.22 -3.14 -6.02
C TRP A 222 10.58 -4.20 -6.92
N PHE A 223 9.58 -3.76 -7.70
CA PHE A 223 8.82 -4.60 -8.62
C PHE A 223 8.93 -4.06 -10.05
N ALA A 224 8.86 -4.94 -11.03
CA ALA A 224 8.73 -4.55 -12.42
C ALA A 224 7.42 -3.77 -12.63
N GLY A 225 7.50 -2.67 -13.35
CA GLY A 225 6.33 -1.85 -13.64
C GLY A 225 6.52 -0.36 -13.36
N THR A 226 5.65 0.43 -13.98
CA THR A 226 5.50 1.86 -13.70
C THR A 226 4.61 2.09 -12.46
N HIS A 227 4.44 3.32 -12.05
CA HIS A 227 3.66 3.71 -10.88
C HIS A 227 2.31 3.00 -10.75
N ALA A 228 1.52 2.97 -11.83
CA ALA A 228 0.22 2.30 -11.82
C ALA A 228 0.30 0.79 -12.13
N ASN A 229 1.39 0.26 -12.70
CA ASN A 229 1.63 -1.18 -12.72
C ASN A 229 1.93 -1.74 -11.32
N VAL A 230 2.42 -0.90 -10.40
CA VAL A 230 2.70 -1.30 -9.02
C VAL A 230 1.51 -0.99 -8.11
N GLY A 231 0.88 0.18 -8.24
CA GLY A 231 -0.21 0.61 -7.38
C GLY A 231 -1.63 0.33 -7.89
N GLY A 232 -1.76 -0.26 -9.07
CA GLY A 232 -3.04 -0.51 -9.73
C GLY A 232 -3.58 0.70 -10.50
N GLY A 233 -4.67 0.47 -11.22
CA GLY A 233 -5.33 1.50 -12.01
C GLY A 233 -5.17 1.35 -13.53
N TYR A 234 -4.66 0.21 -14.01
CA TYR A 234 -4.73 -0.25 -15.39
C TYR A 234 -5.66 -1.45 -15.50
N VAL A 235 -6.26 -1.64 -16.69
CA VAL A 235 -7.16 -2.76 -16.96
C VAL A 235 -6.41 -4.09 -16.96
N ASP A 236 -5.18 -4.12 -17.49
CA ASP A 236 -4.27 -5.23 -17.27
C ASP A 236 -3.68 -5.12 -15.86
N THR A 237 -4.09 -6.02 -14.99
CA THR A 237 -3.73 -5.99 -13.57
C THR A 237 -2.58 -6.93 -13.22
N GLY A 238 -2.06 -7.72 -14.17
CA GLY A 238 -1.07 -8.76 -13.92
C GLY A 238 0.09 -8.32 -13.04
N LEU A 239 0.75 -7.21 -13.40
CA LEU A 239 1.86 -6.67 -12.62
C LEU A 239 1.43 -6.06 -11.28
N SER A 240 0.29 -5.35 -11.23
CA SER A 240 -0.21 -4.75 -9.98
C SER A 240 -0.72 -5.80 -9.00
N ASP A 241 -1.22 -6.92 -9.49
CA ASP A 241 -1.69 -8.01 -8.66
C ASP A 241 -0.54 -8.76 -7.98
N ILE A 242 0.67 -8.79 -8.56
CA ILE A 242 1.86 -9.31 -7.86
C ILE A 242 2.14 -8.50 -6.59
N THR A 243 2.13 -7.18 -6.70
CA THR A 243 2.39 -6.31 -5.54
C THR A 243 1.25 -6.33 -4.53
N LEU A 244 0.01 -6.54 -5.00
CA LEU A 244 -1.16 -6.68 -4.14
C LEU A 244 -1.12 -8.00 -3.37
N GLU A 245 -0.83 -9.11 -4.03
CA GLU A 245 -0.70 -10.42 -3.39
C GLU A 245 0.42 -10.41 -2.34
N TRP A 246 1.58 -9.83 -2.65
CA TRP A 246 2.66 -9.65 -1.69
C TRP A 246 2.20 -8.85 -0.46
N MET A 247 1.50 -7.74 -0.66
CA MET A 247 1.00 -6.90 0.43
C MET A 247 -0.08 -7.59 1.26
N ILE A 248 -0.99 -8.34 0.64
CA ILE A 248 -2.01 -9.15 1.32
C ILE A 248 -1.35 -10.21 2.19
N THR A 249 -0.32 -10.89 1.68
CA THR A 249 0.43 -11.91 2.44
C THR A 249 1.04 -11.29 3.70
N LYS A 250 1.73 -10.15 3.57
CA LYS A 250 2.30 -9.42 4.72
C LYS A 250 1.24 -8.95 5.71
N ALA A 251 0.09 -8.54 5.23
CA ALA A 251 -1.01 -8.09 6.09
C ALA A 251 -1.71 -9.25 6.82
N LYS A 252 -1.83 -10.43 6.17
CA LYS A 252 -2.30 -11.68 6.82
C LYS A 252 -1.35 -12.12 7.93
N GLU A 253 -0.04 -12.11 7.68
CA GLU A 253 1.00 -12.40 8.68
C GLU A 253 0.90 -11.45 9.89
N ALA A 254 0.48 -10.20 9.66
CA ALA A 254 0.24 -9.22 10.70
C ALA A 254 -1.14 -9.35 11.39
N GLY A 255 -2.00 -10.28 10.96
CA GLY A 255 -3.28 -10.62 11.61
C GLY A 255 -4.53 -10.01 10.99
N LEU A 256 -4.47 -9.45 9.76
CA LEU A 256 -5.67 -9.04 9.04
C LEU A 256 -6.39 -10.23 8.40
N GLN A 257 -7.71 -10.15 8.39
CA GLN A 257 -8.59 -11.13 7.79
C GLN A 257 -9.05 -10.67 6.41
N PHE A 258 -9.00 -11.59 5.46
CA PHE A 258 -9.37 -11.35 4.06
C PHE A 258 -10.38 -12.38 3.58
N ASP A 259 -11.25 -11.95 2.68
CA ASP A 259 -12.17 -12.82 1.95
C ASP A 259 -11.40 -13.62 0.88
N PRO A 260 -11.28 -14.95 1.04
CA PRO A 260 -10.56 -15.80 0.09
C PRO A 260 -11.27 -15.90 -1.26
N GLU A 261 -12.59 -15.76 -1.30
CA GLU A 261 -13.37 -15.80 -2.53
C GLU A 261 -13.10 -14.55 -3.37
N TYR A 262 -13.07 -13.37 -2.74
CA TYR A 262 -12.70 -12.14 -3.45
C TYR A 262 -11.29 -12.25 -4.02
N ILE A 263 -10.33 -12.73 -3.25
CA ILE A 263 -8.92 -12.88 -3.69
C ILE A 263 -8.86 -13.79 -4.92
N SER A 264 -9.46 -14.99 -4.86
CA SER A 264 -9.40 -15.96 -5.96
C SER A 264 -10.04 -15.48 -7.25
N ARG A 265 -11.06 -14.62 -7.16
CA ARG A 265 -11.80 -14.11 -8.33
C ARG A 265 -11.16 -12.85 -8.96
N HIS A 266 -10.48 -12.03 -8.18
CA HIS A 266 -10.11 -10.67 -8.60
C HIS A 266 -8.61 -10.37 -8.59
N ILE A 267 -7.77 -11.30 -8.14
CA ILE A 267 -6.33 -11.11 -8.04
C ILE A 267 -5.63 -12.20 -8.83
N ASN A 268 -5.04 -11.81 -9.98
CA ASN A 268 -4.41 -12.71 -10.94
C ASN A 268 -2.98 -12.25 -11.26
N PRO A 269 -2.02 -12.50 -10.34
CA PRO A 269 -0.65 -12.04 -10.51
C PRO A 269 0.04 -12.75 -11.67
N THR A 270 0.67 -11.99 -12.56
CA THR A 270 1.54 -12.53 -13.61
C THR A 270 2.68 -11.59 -13.96
N SER A 271 3.90 -12.14 -14.06
CA SER A 271 5.07 -11.39 -14.47
C SER A 271 5.03 -10.99 -15.95
N SER A 272 4.18 -11.61 -16.76
CA SER A 272 3.96 -11.29 -18.18
C SER A 272 2.95 -10.17 -18.42
N GLY A 273 2.32 -9.61 -17.39
CA GLY A 273 1.37 -8.50 -17.51
C GLY A 273 1.91 -7.30 -18.31
N GLU A 274 1.02 -6.49 -18.87
CA GLU A 274 1.37 -5.35 -19.74
C GLU A 274 2.19 -4.29 -18.99
N LEU A 275 3.44 -4.08 -19.41
CA LEU A 275 4.26 -2.96 -18.92
C LEU A 275 3.91 -1.68 -19.69
N ARG A 276 3.21 -0.76 -19.04
CA ARG A 276 2.80 0.51 -19.63
C ARG A 276 3.95 1.51 -19.69
N ASN A 277 4.02 2.26 -20.78
CA ASN A 277 4.91 3.42 -20.86
C ASN A 277 4.26 4.62 -20.17
N SER A 278 4.71 4.97 -18.95
CA SER A 278 4.18 6.09 -18.18
C SER A 278 4.42 7.48 -18.82
N ARG A 279 5.28 7.56 -19.84
CA ARG A 279 5.59 8.77 -20.62
C ARG A 279 5.11 8.71 -22.07
N ALA A 280 4.04 7.98 -22.36
CA ALA A 280 3.43 7.97 -23.70
C ALA A 280 2.61 9.25 -23.98
N GLY A 281 2.47 9.63 -25.25
CA GLY A 281 1.65 10.77 -25.68
C GLY A 281 2.08 12.09 -25.04
N LEU A 282 1.12 12.88 -24.58
CA LEU A 282 1.35 14.20 -23.95
C LEU A 282 2.27 14.13 -22.71
N ALA A 283 2.27 13.02 -22.00
CA ALA A 283 3.14 12.83 -20.82
C ALA A 283 4.63 12.91 -21.17
N LYS A 284 5.03 12.58 -22.42
CA LYS A 284 6.40 12.73 -22.90
C LYS A 284 6.87 14.19 -22.91
N ILE A 285 5.95 15.11 -23.18
CA ILE A 285 6.22 16.56 -23.26
C ILE A 285 6.11 17.18 -21.87
N LEU A 286 5.11 16.80 -21.11
CA LEU A 286 4.79 17.40 -19.81
C LEU A 286 5.78 17.01 -18.70
N TYR A 287 6.33 15.80 -18.75
CA TYR A 287 7.18 15.27 -17.68
C TYR A 287 8.62 15.03 -18.14
N ARG A 288 9.56 15.64 -17.42
CA ARG A 288 10.99 15.34 -17.60
C ARG A 288 11.26 13.87 -17.30
N LYS A 289 12.10 13.23 -18.15
CA LYS A 289 12.55 11.85 -17.93
C LYS A 289 13.56 11.80 -16.80
N GLN A 290 13.40 10.84 -15.92
CA GLN A 290 14.39 10.44 -14.92
C GLN A 290 14.14 8.99 -14.55
N ASP A 291 15.08 8.12 -14.86
CA ASP A 291 15.02 6.72 -14.44
C ASP A 291 15.18 6.61 -12.92
N ARG A 292 14.62 5.56 -12.33
CA ARG A 292 14.71 5.30 -10.90
C ARG A 292 16.14 4.94 -10.50
N THR A 293 16.61 5.51 -9.40
CA THR A 293 17.89 5.14 -8.81
C THR A 293 17.65 4.04 -7.78
N ILE A 294 18.08 2.83 -8.10
CA ILE A 294 18.03 1.67 -7.21
C ILE A 294 19.41 1.51 -6.58
N ALA A 295 19.51 1.52 -5.27
CA ALA A 295 20.79 1.40 -4.58
C ALA A 295 21.30 -0.05 -4.59
N LYS A 296 22.61 -0.24 -4.50
CA LYS A 296 23.21 -1.56 -4.25
C LYS A 296 22.67 -2.13 -2.93
N GLY A 297 22.41 -3.44 -2.90
CA GLY A 297 21.84 -4.10 -1.74
C GLY A 297 20.33 -3.93 -1.59
N SER A 298 19.65 -3.24 -2.53
CA SER A 298 18.18 -3.16 -2.55
C SER A 298 17.52 -4.51 -2.67
N THR A 299 16.30 -4.62 -2.18
CA THR A 299 15.49 -5.84 -2.27
C THR A 299 14.62 -5.78 -3.52
N ILE A 300 14.69 -6.81 -4.36
CA ILE A 300 13.97 -6.96 -5.62
C ILE A 300 13.02 -8.15 -5.50
N HIS A 301 11.79 -8.00 -5.97
CA HIS A 301 10.85 -9.13 -6.00
C HIS A 301 11.23 -10.13 -7.10
N GLN A 302 11.09 -11.43 -6.84
CA GLN A 302 11.43 -12.50 -7.79
C GLN A 302 10.73 -12.38 -9.15
N SER A 303 9.52 -11.77 -9.20
CA SER A 303 8.80 -11.55 -10.46
C SER A 303 9.57 -10.69 -11.47
N VAL A 304 10.53 -9.89 -11.01
CA VAL A 304 11.40 -9.10 -11.90
C VAL A 304 12.32 -10.03 -12.68
N ASN A 305 12.96 -10.99 -11.97
CA ASN A 305 13.83 -11.98 -12.60
C ASN A 305 13.02 -12.93 -13.51
N GLN A 306 11.82 -13.32 -13.10
CA GLN A 306 10.90 -14.11 -13.94
C GLN A 306 10.56 -13.37 -15.22
N ARG A 307 10.25 -12.08 -15.14
CA ARG A 307 9.96 -11.24 -16.31
C ARG A 307 11.18 -11.08 -17.20
N GLU A 308 12.37 -10.90 -16.64
CA GLU A 308 13.62 -10.75 -17.41
C GLU A 308 14.04 -12.03 -18.10
N SER A 309 13.75 -13.20 -17.53
CA SER A 309 14.04 -14.51 -18.11
C SER A 309 13.06 -14.91 -19.24
N ASP A 310 11.90 -14.25 -19.34
CA ASP A 310 10.93 -14.49 -20.40
C ASP A 310 11.37 -13.78 -21.69
N ALA A 311 11.92 -14.55 -22.62
CA ALA A 311 12.44 -14.03 -23.91
C ALA A 311 11.36 -13.34 -24.77
N THR A 312 10.07 -13.65 -24.56
CA THR A 312 8.96 -13.08 -25.33
C THR A 312 8.68 -11.63 -24.94
N LEU A 313 9.05 -11.22 -23.72
CA LEU A 313 8.74 -9.89 -23.19
C LEU A 313 9.80 -8.84 -23.54
N ASN A 314 10.97 -9.25 -24.05
CA ASN A 314 12.11 -8.36 -24.34
C ASN A 314 12.38 -7.33 -23.23
N TYR A 315 12.22 -7.77 -21.96
CA TYR A 315 12.44 -6.96 -20.78
C TYR A 315 13.86 -7.16 -20.27
N LYS A 316 14.65 -6.10 -20.29
CA LYS A 316 16.02 -6.12 -19.76
C LYS A 316 16.23 -4.96 -18.81
N LEU A 317 16.80 -5.26 -17.66
CA LEU A 317 17.03 -4.28 -16.63
C LEU A 317 18.50 -4.34 -16.15
N ALA A 318 19.17 -3.20 -16.14
CA ALA A 318 20.49 -3.07 -15.51
C ALA A 318 20.33 -2.80 -14.02
N LEU A 319 20.12 -3.85 -13.22
CA LEU A 319 20.06 -3.73 -11.76
C LEU A 319 21.46 -3.57 -11.15
N PRO A 320 21.61 -2.75 -10.12
CA PRO A 320 22.88 -2.62 -9.39
C PRO A 320 23.16 -3.89 -8.58
N TYR A 321 24.15 -4.67 -8.99
CA TYR A 321 24.57 -5.87 -8.27
C TYR A 321 25.55 -5.50 -7.12
N PRO A 322 25.49 -6.15 -5.94
CA PRO A 322 24.53 -7.18 -5.53
C PRO A 322 23.16 -6.59 -5.13
N TYR A 323 22.10 -7.38 -5.30
CA TYR A 323 20.76 -7.12 -4.76
C TYR A 323 20.22 -8.38 -4.08
N LYS A 324 19.21 -8.19 -3.21
CA LYS A 324 18.51 -9.28 -2.55
C LYS A 324 17.25 -9.64 -3.32
N THR A 325 16.92 -10.92 -3.44
CA THR A 325 15.66 -11.36 -4.03
C THR A 325 14.72 -11.86 -2.95
N VAL A 326 13.45 -11.47 -3.02
CA VAL A 326 12.37 -11.96 -2.16
C VAL A 326 11.22 -12.48 -3.01
N SER A 327 10.48 -13.45 -2.47
CA SER A 327 9.23 -13.96 -3.03
C SER A 327 8.03 -13.41 -2.25
N THR A 328 6.82 -13.57 -2.82
CA THR A 328 5.57 -13.25 -2.13
C THR A 328 5.42 -14.09 -0.87
N SER A 329 5.72 -15.38 -0.95
CA SER A 329 5.77 -16.28 0.19
C SER A 329 7.08 -16.13 0.94
N SER A 330 7.11 -15.36 2.01
CA SER A 330 8.15 -15.46 3.05
C SER A 330 7.88 -16.61 4.02
N VAL A 331 6.67 -17.09 4.09
CA VAL A 331 6.31 -18.45 4.45
C VAL A 331 6.18 -19.18 3.11
N GLU A 332 6.94 -20.26 2.90
CA GLU A 332 6.37 -21.36 2.17
C GLU A 332 4.99 -21.60 2.81
N LEU A 333 3.95 -20.94 2.27
CA LEU A 333 2.75 -21.69 2.07
C LEU A 333 3.26 -22.83 1.23
N SER A 334 3.65 -23.93 1.89
CA SER A 334 3.51 -25.23 1.32
C SER A 334 2.05 -25.31 0.89
N TYR A 335 1.71 -24.71 -0.24
CA TYR A 335 0.84 -25.37 -1.19
C TYR A 335 1.57 -26.69 -1.34
N GLY A 336 1.07 -27.61 -0.55
CA GLY A 336 1.68 -28.86 -0.28
C GLY A 336 2.26 -29.30 -1.57
N ASN A 337 3.54 -29.53 -1.50
CA ASN A 337 4.27 -30.27 -2.50
C ASN A 337 3.31 -30.73 -3.57
N HIS A 338 3.62 -30.54 -4.85
CA HIS A 338 2.89 -31.22 -5.92
C HIS A 338 2.56 -32.68 -5.59
N GLN A 339 3.23 -33.27 -4.64
CA GLN A 339 2.94 -34.54 -3.96
C GLN A 339 1.63 -34.52 -3.13
N PHE A 340 1.23 -33.42 -2.47
CA PHE A 340 -0.06 -33.39 -1.74
C PHE A 340 -1.24 -33.14 -2.66
N ILE A 341 -1.09 -32.35 -3.73
CA ILE A 341 -2.12 -32.21 -4.76
C ILE A 341 -2.21 -33.52 -5.53
N ALA A 342 -1.07 -34.15 -5.89
CA ALA A 342 -1.06 -35.46 -6.50
C ALA A 342 -1.64 -36.54 -5.56
N ALA A 343 -1.32 -36.49 -4.26
CA ALA A 343 -1.89 -37.41 -3.27
C ALA A 343 -3.40 -37.18 -3.06
N TYR A 344 -3.88 -35.92 -3.04
CA TYR A 344 -5.31 -35.60 -2.96
C TYR A 344 -6.05 -36.03 -4.21
N ILE A 345 -5.50 -35.76 -5.40
CA ILE A 345 -6.08 -36.22 -6.67
C ILE A 345 -6.08 -37.75 -6.75
N LEU A 346 -4.99 -38.43 -6.33
CA LEU A 346 -4.94 -39.88 -6.27
C LEU A 346 -5.91 -40.46 -5.25
N LEU A 347 -6.12 -39.80 -4.11
CA LEU A 347 -7.11 -40.21 -3.11
C LEU A 347 -8.56 -40.03 -3.63
N GLU A 348 -8.85 -38.96 -4.35
CA GLU A 348 -10.18 -38.76 -4.99
C GLU A 348 -10.41 -39.74 -6.16
N ILE A 349 -9.41 -40.01 -6.97
CA ILE A 349 -9.47 -41.02 -8.01
C ILE A 349 -9.70 -42.41 -7.39
N ALA A 350 -8.95 -42.75 -6.32
CA ALA A 350 -9.13 -44.02 -5.60
C ALA A 350 -10.52 -44.14 -4.98
N ARG A 351 -11.09 -43.04 -4.45
CA ARG A 351 -12.44 -42.99 -3.88
C ARG A 351 -13.50 -43.16 -4.93
N VAL A 352 -13.37 -42.55 -6.11
CA VAL A 352 -14.28 -42.70 -7.25
C VAL A 352 -14.19 -44.14 -7.81
N LEU A 353 -13.01 -44.72 -7.90
CA LEU A 353 -12.82 -46.11 -8.34
C LEU A 353 -13.39 -47.11 -7.34
N ASP A 354 -13.28 -46.88 -6.03
CA ASP A 354 -13.86 -47.73 -4.98
C ASP A 354 -15.40 -47.62 -4.97
N GLN A 355 -15.98 -46.44 -5.26
CA GLN A 355 -17.41 -46.25 -5.43
C GLN A 355 -17.95 -46.98 -6.67
N ASN A 356 -17.21 -46.98 -7.78
CA ASN A 356 -17.60 -47.69 -8.99
C ASN A 356 -17.46 -49.20 -8.85
N ASN A 357 -16.53 -49.71 -8.06
CA ASN A 357 -16.35 -51.14 -7.76
C ASN A 357 -17.37 -51.67 -6.75
N ARG A 358 -18.08 -50.81 -6.02
CA ARG A 358 -19.18 -51.20 -5.10
C ARG A 358 -20.56 -51.11 -5.71
N ALA A 359 -20.68 -50.62 -6.95
CA ALA A 359 -21.97 -50.40 -7.62
C ALA A 359 -22.43 -51.55 -8.52
N ASP A 360 -21.73 -52.69 -8.53
CA ASP A 360 -22.23 -53.88 -9.29
C ASP A 360 -22.10 -55.16 -8.47
N PRO A 361 -23.16 -55.55 -7.71
CA PRO A 361 -23.29 -56.91 -7.16
C PRO A 361 -24.29 -57.72 -7.97
N SER A 362 -24.22 -57.67 -9.32
CA SER A 362 -25.05 -58.53 -10.14
C SER A 362 -24.44 -58.74 -11.52
N ILE A 363 -23.50 -59.65 -11.59
CA ILE A 363 -23.35 -60.66 -12.63
C ILE A 363 -22.55 -61.83 -12.03
#